data_c600f8d96b4c329df4570af985c663d6
#
_entry.id   c600f8d96b4c329df4570af985c663d6
#
_cell.length_a   1.000
_cell.length_b   1.000
_cell.length_c   1.000
_cell.angle_alpha   90.00
_cell.angle_beta   90.00
_cell.angle_gamma   90.00
#
_symmetry.space_group_name_H-M   'P 1'
#
loop_
_entity.id
_entity.type
_entity.pdbx_description
1 polymer ?
#
loop_
_entity_poly.entity_id
_entity_poly.type
_entity_poly.pdbx_seq_one_letter_code
_entity_poly.pdbx_strand_id
1 'polypeptide(L)'
;MRALLLVLAGLLVLAGCSSSPSDGAFVFGGTGGRTTVTYDPPETRGVLPALGGESLLEPGRELSTDAFRGQVVVLNVWGSWCGPCRAEAPALDQVAEASAPRGVQFLGIDVRDQRDAAADFVRDRGVVYPSIFDPPGRSLLVLRGYPRNAVPSTIVLDRSHRVAAVFLTAVLASDLQPVVDRIAAEPAPAS
;
A
#
# COMPACT_ATOMS: atom_id res chain seq x y z
N MET A 1 -57.41 13.28 48.99
CA MET A 1 -57.22 12.53 47.76
C MET A 1 -56.43 13.45 46.80
N ARG A 2 -55.13 13.38 46.80
CA ARG A 2 -54.25 14.15 45.90
C ARG A 2 -53.34 13.16 45.19
N ALA A 3 -53.59 13.02 43.89
CA ALA A 3 -52.79 12.20 43.01
C ALA A 3 -51.43 12.86 42.75
N LEU A 4 -50.34 12.15 43.08
CA LEU A 4 -48.99 12.60 42.82
C LEU A 4 -48.53 12.00 41.47
N LEU A 5 -48.48 12.83 40.45
CA LEU A 5 -47.97 12.49 39.13
C LEU A 5 -46.44 12.56 39.21
N LEU A 6 -45.81 11.40 39.20
CA LEU A 6 -44.35 11.28 39.00
C LEU A 6 -44.03 11.33 37.50
N VAL A 7 -43.46 12.42 37.04
CA VAL A 7 -42.87 12.55 35.69
C VAL A 7 -41.49 11.93 35.72
N LEU A 8 -41.35 10.71 35.15
CA LEU A 8 -40.07 10.04 34.95
C LEU A 8 -39.44 10.60 33.68
N ALA A 9 -38.54 11.57 33.83
CA ALA A 9 -37.72 12.04 32.73
C ALA A 9 -36.68 10.97 32.35
N GLY A 10 -36.95 10.21 31.31
CA GLY A 10 -36.01 9.26 30.74
C GLY A 10 -34.86 9.96 30.02
N LEU A 11 -33.67 9.95 30.62
CA LEU A 11 -32.44 10.36 29.98
C LEU A 11 -32.07 9.33 28.90
N LEU A 12 -32.38 9.60 27.64
CA LEU A 12 -31.83 8.85 26.50
C LEU A 12 -30.34 9.20 26.40
N VAL A 13 -29.47 8.35 26.94
CA VAL A 13 -28.07 8.38 26.63
C VAL A 13 -27.91 7.82 25.21
N LEU A 14 -27.73 8.70 24.23
CA LEU A 14 -27.25 8.33 22.91
C LEU A 14 -25.79 7.82 23.09
N ALA A 15 -25.65 6.52 23.24
CA ALA A 15 -24.35 5.87 23.07
C ALA A 15 -23.98 6.02 21.58
N GLY A 16 -23.25 7.09 21.28
CA GLY A 16 -22.58 7.24 20.00
C GLY A 16 -21.65 6.05 19.83
N CYS A 17 -21.95 5.16 18.88
CA CYS A 17 -20.99 4.18 18.39
C CYS A 17 -19.83 4.96 17.78
N SER A 18 -18.80 5.27 18.58
CA SER A 18 -17.49 5.58 18.05
C SER A 18 -17.01 4.29 17.40
N SER A 19 -17.08 4.21 16.08
CA SER A 19 -16.38 3.17 15.31
C SER A 19 -14.89 3.35 15.61
N SER A 20 -14.35 2.50 16.48
CA SER A 20 -12.92 2.40 16.67
C SER A 20 -12.27 2.16 15.31
N PRO A 21 -11.10 2.77 15.03
CA PRO A 21 -10.34 2.47 13.82
C PRO A 21 -10.22 0.95 13.71
N SER A 22 -10.52 0.40 12.55
CA SER A 22 -10.40 -1.03 12.34
C SER A 22 -8.90 -1.38 12.35
N ASP A 23 -8.36 -1.79 13.49
CA ASP A 23 -7.01 -2.36 13.61
C ASP A 23 -6.94 -3.75 12.94
N GLY A 24 -7.94 -4.05 12.10
CA GLY A 24 -8.03 -5.28 11.36
C GLY A 24 -6.98 -5.37 10.26
N ALA A 25 -6.41 -6.57 10.07
CA ALA A 25 -5.54 -6.84 8.93
C ALA A 25 -6.26 -6.55 7.62
N PHE A 26 -5.53 -6.00 6.65
CA PHE A 26 -6.07 -5.72 5.32
C PHE A 26 -6.57 -7.00 4.66
N VAL A 27 -7.77 -6.91 4.10
CA VAL A 27 -8.34 -7.95 3.23
C VAL A 27 -8.83 -7.28 1.96
N PHE A 28 -8.30 -7.72 0.83
CA PHE A 28 -8.72 -7.23 -0.46
C PHE A 28 -10.11 -7.77 -0.81
N GLY A 29 -11.10 -6.91 -0.81
CA GLY A 29 -12.51 -7.26 -1.07
C GLY A 29 -12.88 -7.36 -2.56
N GLY A 30 -11.87 -7.34 -3.44
CA GLY A 30 -12.08 -7.24 -4.89
C GLY A 30 -12.31 -5.81 -5.36
N THR A 31 -12.35 -5.61 -6.67
CA THR A 31 -12.43 -4.28 -7.30
C THR A 31 -13.81 -3.91 -7.82
N GLY A 32 -14.73 -4.86 -7.84
CA GLY A 32 -16.02 -4.67 -8.54
C GLY A 32 -15.84 -4.36 -10.04
N GLY A 33 -14.78 -4.91 -10.66
CA GLY A 33 -14.43 -4.66 -12.07
C GLY A 33 -13.59 -3.41 -12.32
N ARG A 34 -13.23 -2.64 -11.27
CA ARG A 34 -12.33 -1.46 -11.40
C ARG A 34 -10.87 -1.91 -11.33
N THR A 35 -9.99 -1.16 -11.97
CA THR A 35 -8.53 -1.39 -11.89
C THR A 35 -7.88 -0.58 -10.76
N THR A 36 -8.60 0.37 -10.18
CA THR A 36 -8.13 1.20 -9.07
C THR A 36 -9.16 1.20 -7.94
N VAL A 37 -8.69 0.99 -6.71
CA VAL A 37 -9.48 1.05 -5.48
C VAL A 37 -8.76 1.98 -4.50
N THR A 38 -9.49 2.94 -3.94
CA THR A 38 -9.00 3.80 -2.84
C THR A 38 -9.80 3.50 -1.57
N TYR A 39 -9.13 3.57 -0.43
CA TYR A 39 -9.71 3.35 0.88
C TYR A 39 -9.72 4.69 1.62
N ASP A 40 -10.83 5.38 1.53
CA ASP A 40 -11.11 6.67 2.16
C ASP A 40 -12.52 6.65 2.78
N PRO A 41 -12.69 7.21 3.96
CA PRO A 41 -11.70 7.92 4.79
C PRO A 41 -10.66 6.94 5.41
N PRO A 42 -9.58 7.45 6.07
CA PRO A 42 -8.48 6.63 6.60
C PRO A 42 -8.90 5.50 7.54
N GLU A 43 -10.03 5.65 8.24
CA GLU A 43 -10.60 4.64 9.15
C GLU A 43 -11.05 3.36 8.43
N THR A 44 -11.23 3.42 7.11
CA THR A 44 -11.62 2.26 6.29
C THR A 44 -10.44 1.40 5.88
N ARG A 45 -9.21 1.84 6.16
CA ARG A 45 -7.96 1.17 5.76
C ARG A 45 -7.60 0.06 6.72
N GLY A 46 -7.29 -1.11 6.17
CA GLY A 46 -6.73 -2.23 6.94
C GLY A 46 -5.20 -2.15 7.01
N VAL A 47 -4.62 -2.64 8.11
CA VAL A 47 -3.17 -2.72 8.31
C VAL A 47 -2.58 -3.83 7.43
N LEU A 48 -1.52 -3.52 6.69
CA LEU A 48 -0.72 -4.52 6.02
C LEU A 48 0.34 -5.04 7.01
N PRO A 49 0.36 -6.36 7.31
CA PRO A 49 1.48 -6.95 8.04
C PRO A 49 2.80 -6.69 7.31
N ALA A 50 3.90 -6.70 8.06
CA ALA A 50 5.23 -6.52 7.48
C ALA A 50 5.44 -7.45 6.28
N LEU A 51 5.90 -6.88 5.18
CA LEU A 51 6.25 -7.58 3.96
C LEU A 51 7.75 -7.44 3.76
N GLY A 52 8.43 -8.55 3.48
CA GLY A 52 9.88 -8.52 3.30
C GLY A 52 10.40 -9.71 2.53
N GLY A 53 11.69 -9.65 2.20
CA GLY A 53 12.43 -10.69 1.50
C GLY A 53 13.80 -10.21 1.06
N GLU A 54 14.53 -11.09 0.40
CA GLU A 54 15.90 -10.83 -0.05
C GLU A 54 15.97 -9.74 -1.13
N SER A 55 16.95 -8.85 -1.02
CA SER A 55 17.22 -7.83 -2.03
C SER A 55 17.55 -8.45 -3.40
N LEU A 56 17.00 -7.87 -4.46
CA LEU A 56 17.29 -8.26 -5.83
C LEU A 56 18.78 -8.03 -6.18
N LEU A 57 19.30 -6.85 -5.85
CA LEU A 57 20.66 -6.44 -6.25
C LEU A 57 21.73 -6.79 -5.21
N GLU A 58 21.35 -7.08 -3.97
CA GLU A 58 22.28 -7.37 -2.86
C GLU A 58 21.89 -8.70 -2.21
N PRO A 59 22.30 -9.85 -2.80
CA PRO A 59 22.00 -11.16 -2.23
C PRO A 59 22.48 -11.27 -0.77
N GLY A 60 21.65 -11.84 0.09
CA GLY A 60 21.89 -11.94 1.54
C GLY A 60 21.46 -10.72 2.35
N ARG A 61 21.06 -9.61 1.72
CA ARG A 61 20.45 -8.46 2.39
C ARG A 61 18.94 -8.60 2.39
N GLU A 62 18.34 -8.49 3.57
CA GLU A 62 16.88 -8.45 3.72
C GLU A 62 16.34 -7.03 3.58
N LEU A 63 15.25 -6.90 2.81
CA LEU A 63 14.44 -5.70 2.70
C LEU A 63 13.10 -5.95 3.37
N SER A 64 12.56 -4.93 4.05
CA SER A 64 11.26 -5.04 4.70
C SER A 64 10.55 -3.68 4.75
N THR A 65 9.23 -3.70 4.66
CA THR A 65 8.41 -2.50 4.91
C THR A 65 8.61 -1.96 6.33
N ASP A 66 8.98 -2.80 7.30
CA ASP A 66 9.25 -2.35 8.68
C ASP A 66 10.38 -1.31 8.77
N ALA A 67 11.31 -1.31 7.82
CA ALA A 67 12.37 -0.29 7.76
C ALA A 67 11.82 1.11 7.46
N PHE A 68 10.58 1.21 6.98
CA PHE A 68 9.95 2.46 6.56
C PHE A 68 8.78 2.88 7.47
N ARG A 69 8.75 2.41 8.74
CA ARG A 69 7.68 2.80 9.67
C ARG A 69 7.62 4.32 9.86
N GLY A 70 6.39 4.85 9.87
CA GLY A 70 6.16 6.30 9.92
C GLY A 70 6.29 7.02 8.57
N GLN A 71 6.64 6.31 7.51
CA GLN A 71 6.71 6.81 6.15
C GLN A 71 5.58 6.24 5.29
N VAL A 72 5.21 6.94 4.25
CA VAL A 72 4.33 6.41 3.19
C VAL A 72 5.14 5.42 2.35
N VAL A 73 4.57 4.26 2.05
CA VAL A 73 5.26 3.25 1.24
C VAL A 73 4.45 2.95 -0.02
N VAL A 74 5.12 2.99 -1.15
CA VAL A 74 4.58 2.56 -2.44
C VAL A 74 5.21 1.22 -2.80
N LEU A 75 4.40 0.16 -2.82
CA LEU A 75 4.81 -1.16 -3.25
C LEU A 75 4.46 -1.34 -4.72
N ASN A 76 5.43 -1.76 -5.54
CA ASN A 76 5.19 -2.09 -6.94
C ASN A 76 5.49 -3.57 -7.18
N VAL A 77 4.49 -4.33 -7.61
CA VAL A 77 4.64 -5.74 -7.99
C VAL A 77 4.91 -5.82 -9.48
N TRP A 78 6.08 -6.35 -9.84
CA TRP A 78 6.57 -6.30 -11.21
C TRP A 78 7.37 -7.56 -11.61
N GLY A 79 7.83 -7.59 -12.85
CA GLY A 79 8.79 -8.57 -13.37
C GLY A 79 9.40 -8.08 -14.67
N SER A 80 10.65 -8.44 -14.97
CA SER A 80 11.35 -8.02 -16.20
C SER A 80 10.68 -8.54 -17.48
N TRP A 81 9.99 -9.65 -17.39
CA TRP A 81 9.20 -10.28 -18.46
C TRP A 81 7.90 -9.53 -18.78
N CYS A 82 7.45 -8.64 -17.90
CA CYS A 82 6.15 -7.96 -17.98
C CYS A 82 6.26 -6.69 -18.82
N GLY A 83 5.72 -6.69 -20.02
CA GLY A 83 5.74 -5.53 -20.91
C GLY A 83 5.15 -4.25 -20.33
N PRO A 84 3.94 -4.28 -19.74
CA PRO A 84 3.35 -3.11 -19.06
C PRO A 84 4.19 -2.60 -17.87
N CYS A 85 4.85 -3.49 -17.09
CA CYS A 85 5.75 -3.08 -15.99
C CYS A 85 6.95 -2.28 -16.52
N ARG A 86 7.50 -2.71 -17.65
CA ARG A 86 8.60 -2.01 -18.32
C ARG A 86 8.18 -0.63 -18.83
N ALA A 87 6.92 -0.47 -19.21
CA ALA A 87 6.37 0.80 -19.69
C ALA A 87 6.08 1.78 -18.54
N GLU A 88 5.67 1.28 -17.36
CA GLU A 88 5.36 2.15 -16.21
C GLU A 88 6.60 2.58 -15.41
N ALA A 89 7.74 1.86 -15.52
CA ALA A 89 8.92 2.11 -14.69
C ALA A 89 9.37 3.59 -14.66
N PRO A 90 9.44 4.33 -15.81
CA PRO A 90 9.79 5.75 -15.75
C PRO A 90 8.79 6.62 -14.97
N ALA A 91 7.50 6.25 -14.97
CA ALA A 91 6.48 6.97 -14.21
C ALA A 91 6.64 6.74 -12.72
N LEU A 92 6.97 5.50 -12.33
CA LEU A 92 7.25 5.16 -10.92
C LEU A 92 8.51 5.86 -10.41
N ASP A 93 9.59 5.89 -11.19
CA ASP A 93 10.82 6.61 -10.85
C ASP A 93 10.57 8.11 -10.67
N GLN A 94 9.83 8.73 -11.58
CA GLN A 94 9.43 10.14 -11.48
C GLN A 94 8.68 10.43 -10.17
N VAL A 95 7.71 9.60 -9.82
CA VAL A 95 6.92 9.78 -8.58
C VAL A 95 7.79 9.51 -7.35
N ALA A 96 8.69 8.50 -7.40
CA ALA A 96 9.59 8.18 -6.30
C ALA A 96 10.52 9.37 -5.98
N GLU A 97 11.19 9.93 -6.98
CA GLU A 97 12.07 11.07 -6.83
C GLU A 97 11.33 12.32 -6.33
N ALA A 98 10.16 12.64 -6.93
CA ALA A 98 9.37 13.80 -6.55
C ALA A 98 8.80 13.71 -5.13
N SER A 99 8.60 12.49 -4.61
CA SER A 99 7.93 12.26 -3.31
C SER A 99 8.90 11.95 -2.17
N ALA A 100 10.15 11.57 -2.46
CA ALA A 100 11.17 11.23 -1.46
C ALA A 100 11.37 12.32 -0.37
N PRO A 101 11.40 13.65 -0.71
CA PRO A 101 11.56 14.70 0.30
C PRO A 101 10.41 14.79 1.31
N ARG A 102 9.27 14.15 1.01
CA ARG A 102 8.06 14.13 1.86
C ARG A 102 7.94 12.86 2.70
N GLY A 103 8.98 12.03 2.75
CA GLY A 103 8.99 10.78 3.49
C GLY A 103 8.15 9.70 2.81
N VAL A 104 8.23 9.60 1.49
CA VAL A 104 7.65 8.51 0.70
C VAL A 104 8.77 7.59 0.26
N GLN A 105 8.60 6.29 0.45
CA GLN A 105 9.53 5.25 0.03
C GLN A 105 8.87 4.33 -1.00
N PHE A 106 9.66 3.89 -1.97
CA PHE A 106 9.24 2.90 -2.94
C PHE A 106 9.96 1.57 -2.69
N LEU A 107 9.25 0.48 -2.84
CA LEU A 107 9.78 -0.88 -2.72
C LEU A 107 9.16 -1.76 -3.82
N GLY A 108 9.99 -2.26 -4.71
CA GLY A 108 9.59 -3.23 -5.73
C GLY A 108 9.47 -4.64 -5.14
N ILE A 109 8.62 -5.45 -5.74
CA ILE A 109 8.50 -6.88 -5.46
C ILE A 109 8.56 -7.58 -6.82
N ASP A 110 9.72 -8.14 -7.12
CA ASP A 110 9.97 -8.84 -8.38
C ASP A 110 9.48 -10.28 -8.27
N VAL A 111 8.55 -10.66 -9.14
CA VAL A 111 7.88 -11.96 -9.07
C VAL A 111 7.98 -12.73 -10.39
N ARG A 112 8.03 -14.06 -10.28
CA ARG A 112 8.07 -14.99 -11.43
C ARG A 112 9.21 -14.70 -12.40
N ASP A 113 10.35 -14.27 -11.88
CA ASP A 113 11.49 -13.81 -12.67
C ASP A 113 12.76 -14.60 -12.37
N GLN A 114 13.77 -14.37 -13.18
CA GLN A 114 15.13 -14.80 -12.95
C GLN A 114 15.94 -13.61 -12.43
N ARG A 115 16.75 -13.83 -11.39
CA ARG A 115 17.49 -12.76 -10.71
C ARG A 115 18.33 -11.92 -11.68
N ASP A 116 19.05 -12.58 -12.59
CA ASP A 116 19.93 -11.86 -13.52
C ASP A 116 19.13 -11.00 -14.48
N ALA A 117 18.02 -11.50 -15.05
CA ALA A 117 17.18 -10.75 -15.95
C ALA A 117 16.53 -9.54 -15.27
N ALA A 118 16.04 -9.73 -14.02
CA ALA A 118 15.47 -8.64 -13.22
C ALA A 118 16.54 -7.62 -12.84
N ALA A 119 17.74 -8.06 -12.43
CA ALA A 119 18.84 -7.18 -12.08
C ALA A 119 19.34 -6.36 -13.28
N ASP A 120 19.46 -6.98 -14.45
CA ASP A 120 19.85 -6.29 -15.68
C ASP A 120 18.79 -5.24 -16.05
N PHE A 121 17.49 -5.57 -15.97
CA PHE A 121 16.44 -4.59 -16.20
C PHE A 121 16.56 -3.36 -15.28
N VAL A 122 16.74 -3.59 -13.97
CA VAL A 122 16.89 -2.50 -12.98
C VAL A 122 18.09 -1.62 -13.31
N ARG A 123 19.25 -2.22 -13.64
CA ARG A 123 20.48 -1.47 -13.97
C ARG A 123 20.35 -0.72 -15.28
N ASP A 124 19.86 -1.37 -16.32
CA ASP A 124 19.74 -0.78 -17.68
C ASP A 124 18.73 0.36 -17.74
N ARG A 125 17.71 0.32 -16.91
CA ARG A 125 16.67 1.36 -16.83
C ARG A 125 16.94 2.41 -15.78
N GLY A 126 17.92 2.18 -14.89
CA GLY A 126 18.25 3.10 -13.80
C GLY A 126 17.12 3.23 -12.77
N VAL A 127 16.38 2.15 -12.50
CA VAL A 127 15.30 2.16 -11.49
C VAL A 127 15.84 2.62 -10.15
N VAL A 128 15.23 3.66 -9.58
CA VAL A 128 15.79 4.40 -8.43
C VAL A 128 15.45 3.82 -7.06
N TYR A 129 14.60 2.81 -6.98
CA TYR A 129 14.17 2.20 -5.72
C TYR A 129 14.54 0.71 -5.63
N PRO A 130 14.77 0.20 -4.40
CA PRO A 130 15.13 -1.20 -4.20
C PRO A 130 13.97 -2.14 -4.48
N SER A 131 14.30 -3.40 -4.83
CA SER A 131 13.31 -4.46 -5.04
C SER A 131 13.66 -5.70 -4.24
N ILE A 132 12.64 -6.35 -3.69
CA ILE A 132 12.66 -7.70 -3.15
C ILE A 132 12.64 -8.67 -4.33
N PHE A 133 13.50 -9.68 -4.31
CA PHE A 133 13.47 -10.79 -5.25
C PHE A 133 12.62 -11.94 -4.68
N ASP A 134 11.41 -12.07 -5.19
CA ASP A 134 10.42 -13.05 -4.70
C ASP A 134 9.75 -13.82 -5.86
N PRO A 135 10.49 -14.66 -6.60
CA PRO A 135 9.93 -15.39 -7.74
C PRO A 135 8.62 -16.15 -7.43
N PRO A 136 8.47 -16.80 -6.26
CA PRO A 136 7.24 -17.51 -5.93
C PRO A 136 6.10 -16.59 -5.42
N GLY A 137 6.36 -15.29 -5.19
CA GLY A 137 5.38 -14.34 -4.66
C GLY A 137 4.95 -14.63 -3.22
N ARG A 138 5.86 -15.13 -2.37
CA ARG A 138 5.55 -15.48 -0.97
C ARG A 138 5.28 -14.25 -0.12
N SER A 139 6.01 -13.17 -0.36
CA SER A 139 5.82 -11.90 0.33
C SER A 139 4.41 -11.36 0.16
N LEU A 140 3.76 -11.65 -0.98
CA LEU A 140 2.39 -11.22 -1.29
C LEU A 140 1.30 -12.00 -0.52
N LEU A 141 1.65 -13.07 0.21
CA LEU A 141 0.69 -13.85 0.99
C LEU A 141 0.06 -13.06 2.14
N VAL A 142 0.73 -12.01 2.61
CA VAL A 142 0.18 -11.09 3.63
C VAL A 142 -0.99 -10.25 3.12
N LEU A 143 -1.08 -10.08 1.79
CA LEU A 143 -2.18 -9.39 1.11
C LEU A 143 -3.35 -10.35 0.90
N ARG A 144 -4.16 -10.56 1.93
CA ARG A 144 -5.30 -11.48 1.88
C ARG A 144 -6.28 -11.07 0.78
N GLY A 145 -6.69 -12.03 -0.06
CA GLY A 145 -7.63 -11.81 -1.16
C GLY A 145 -7.06 -11.08 -2.38
N TYR A 146 -5.80 -10.62 -2.30
CA TYR A 146 -5.15 -9.96 -3.41
C TYR A 146 -4.87 -10.94 -4.58
N PRO A 147 -5.17 -10.54 -5.84
CA PRO A 147 -4.94 -11.39 -7.00
C PRO A 147 -3.44 -11.39 -7.37
N ARG A 148 -2.68 -12.38 -6.83
CA ARG A 148 -1.21 -12.49 -7.01
C ARG A 148 -0.73 -12.62 -8.46
N ASN A 149 -1.64 -12.82 -9.40
CA ASN A 149 -1.38 -12.80 -10.84
C ASN A 149 -1.55 -11.42 -11.48
N ALA A 150 -2.05 -10.42 -10.73
CA ALA A 150 -2.17 -9.04 -11.20
C ALA A 150 -0.79 -8.38 -11.21
N VAL A 151 -0.13 -8.40 -12.35
CA VAL A 151 1.18 -7.78 -12.60
C VAL A 151 1.09 -6.98 -13.90
N PRO A 152 1.37 -5.67 -13.87
CA PRO A 152 1.81 -4.89 -12.72
C PRO A 152 0.67 -4.55 -11.75
N SER A 153 1.06 -4.25 -10.53
CA SER A 153 0.18 -3.57 -9.60
C SER A 153 0.96 -2.71 -8.61
N THR A 154 0.30 -1.64 -8.16
CA THR A 154 0.89 -0.68 -7.22
C THR A 154 -0.02 -0.54 -6.02
N ILE A 155 0.55 -0.61 -4.81
CA ILE A 155 -0.16 -0.51 -3.55
C ILE A 155 0.45 0.64 -2.75
N VAL A 156 -0.38 1.60 -2.33
CA VAL A 156 0.06 2.73 -1.51
C VAL A 156 -0.35 2.49 -0.07
N LEU A 157 0.64 2.52 0.83
CA LEU A 157 0.45 2.42 2.27
C LEU A 157 0.59 3.80 2.91
N ASP A 158 -0.26 4.12 3.86
CA ASP A 158 -0.10 5.30 4.70
C ASP A 158 1.02 5.12 5.74
N ARG A 159 1.29 6.15 6.55
CA ARG A 159 2.37 6.15 7.57
C ARG A 159 2.18 5.10 8.68
N SER A 160 0.98 4.57 8.84
CA SER A 160 0.67 3.45 9.75
C SER A 160 0.72 2.09 9.04
N HIS A 161 1.20 2.06 7.80
CA HIS A 161 1.21 0.90 6.91
C HIS A 161 -0.19 0.29 6.70
N ARG A 162 -1.21 1.14 6.65
CA ARG A 162 -2.56 0.76 6.21
C ARG A 162 -2.67 0.96 4.70
N VAL A 163 -3.36 0.06 4.03
CA VAL A 163 -3.56 0.14 2.58
C VAL A 163 -4.50 1.29 2.24
N ALA A 164 -3.99 2.31 1.56
CA ALA A 164 -4.72 3.51 1.16
C ALA A 164 -5.22 3.46 -0.29
N ALA A 165 -4.46 2.81 -1.18
CA ALA A 165 -4.88 2.62 -2.57
C ALA A 165 -4.25 1.34 -3.17
N VAL A 166 -4.94 0.76 -4.14
CA VAL A 166 -4.47 -0.38 -4.94
C VAL A 166 -4.78 -0.11 -6.41
N PHE A 167 -3.76 -0.21 -7.25
CA PHE A 167 -3.87 -0.17 -8.71
C PHE A 167 -3.53 -1.57 -9.23
N LEU A 168 -4.41 -2.18 -10.00
CA LEU A 168 -4.24 -3.50 -10.61
C LEU A 168 -3.94 -3.40 -12.12
N THR A 169 -3.26 -2.36 -12.52
CA THR A 169 -2.85 -2.07 -13.89
C THR A 169 -1.60 -1.21 -13.86
N ALA A 170 -0.93 -1.08 -15.00
CA ALA A 170 0.16 -0.12 -15.15
C ALA A 170 -0.32 1.31 -14.84
N VAL A 171 0.50 2.06 -14.12
CA VAL A 171 0.19 3.43 -13.69
C VAL A 171 0.95 4.45 -14.53
N LEU A 172 0.32 5.62 -14.73
CA LEU A 172 0.99 6.83 -15.18
C LEU A 172 1.35 7.69 -13.96
N ALA A 173 2.35 8.57 -14.11
CA ALA A 173 2.69 9.53 -13.04
C ALA A 173 1.48 10.43 -12.69
N SER A 174 0.67 10.80 -13.70
CA SER A 174 -0.58 11.57 -13.51
C SER A 174 -1.63 10.87 -12.66
N ASP A 175 -1.61 9.54 -12.59
CA ASP A 175 -2.57 8.75 -11.81
C ASP A 175 -2.06 8.51 -10.39
N LEU A 176 -0.77 8.19 -10.26
CA LEU A 176 -0.16 7.83 -8.98
C LEU A 176 0.21 9.05 -8.13
N GLN A 177 0.80 10.10 -8.72
CA GLN A 177 1.31 11.26 -8.00
C GLN A 177 0.24 11.94 -7.11
N PRO A 178 -0.99 12.22 -7.60
CA PRO A 178 -2.03 12.86 -6.76
C PRO A 178 -2.42 12.00 -5.55
N VAL A 179 -2.41 10.67 -5.70
CA VAL A 179 -2.72 9.75 -4.60
C VAL A 179 -1.60 9.76 -3.57
N VAL A 180 -0.35 9.65 -4.01
CA VAL A 180 0.82 9.70 -3.13
C VAL A 180 0.89 11.05 -2.40
N ASP A 181 0.65 12.16 -3.10
CA ASP A 181 0.66 13.51 -2.52
C ASP A 181 -0.37 13.68 -1.41
N ARG A 182 -1.59 13.20 -1.66
CA ARG A 182 -2.68 13.23 -0.69
C ARG A 182 -2.32 12.44 0.57
N ILE A 183 -1.84 11.20 0.42
CA ILE A 183 -1.47 10.34 1.54
C ILE A 183 -0.25 10.90 2.31
N ALA A 184 0.73 11.45 1.60
CA ALA A 184 1.89 12.07 2.23
C ALA A 184 1.56 13.36 3.01
N ALA A 185 0.46 14.04 2.66
CA ALA A 185 -0.02 15.22 3.36
C ALA A 185 -0.84 14.88 4.63
N GLU A 186 -1.22 13.63 4.84
CA GLU A 186 -1.93 13.20 6.05
C GLU A 186 -1.03 13.34 7.29
N PRO A 187 -1.59 13.69 8.46
CA PRO A 187 -0.82 13.79 9.69
C PRO A 187 -0.15 12.46 10.02
N ALA A 188 1.04 12.55 10.64
CA ALA A 188 1.68 11.36 11.19
C ALA A 188 0.79 10.74 12.28
N PRO A 189 0.78 9.40 12.42
CA PRO A 189 0.04 8.76 13.50
C PRO A 189 0.50 9.30 14.85
N ALA A 190 -0.44 9.48 15.78
CA ALA A 190 -0.10 9.83 17.15
C ALA A 190 0.79 8.73 17.76
N SER A 191 1.91 9.12 18.34
CA SER A 191 2.88 8.25 19.01
C SER A 191 2.32 7.71 20.32
#